data_3f4b4776dda7f73f741cc85d62738e35
#
_entry.id   3f4b4776dda7f73f741cc85d62738e35
#
_cell.length_a   1.000
_cell.length_b   1.000
_cell.length_c   1.000
_cell.angle_alpha   90.00
_cell.angle_beta   90.00
_cell.angle_gamma   90.00
#
_symmetry.space_group_name_H-M   'P 1'
#
loop_
_entity.id
_entity.type
_entity.pdbx_description
1 polymer ?
#
loop_
_entity_poly.entity_id
_entity_poly.type
_entity_poly.pdbx_seq_one_letter_code
_entity_poly.pdbx_strand_id
1 'polypeptide(L)'
;LNIIYDLDYGGIPAIGRQLYNFRASPEAFVREISSARTFLTENEAKEFQKRGIGSHLTHKDILVLGADGPIENELRFEDECARHKVVDLLGDIMLLGRRLRGRLVAYRSGHSCNHLLVKNLLQSVEKQKRRRQTDLDAVLDIRKIQKVLPHRYPLLLVDRVVEIDGDRRAVGIKNVTMNEPFFQGHFPGIPIMPGVLIVEAMAQMSGLLFAQRLEHTGQLAVLLSMDKVKTV
;
A
#
# COMPACT_ATOMS: atom_id res chain seq x y z
N LEU A 1 8.59 4.73 11.26
CA LEU A 1 9.51 4.54 10.14
C LEU A 1 10.93 4.39 10.69
N ASN A 2 11.68 3.40 10.18
CA ASN A 2 13.10 3.25 10.44
C ASN A 2 13.83 3.41 9.11
N ILE A 3 14.82 4.30 9.05
CA ILE A 3 15.60 4.59 7.83
C ILE A 3 17.05 4.18 8.11
N ILE A 4 17.60 3.35 7.24
CA ILE A 4 19.02 3.03 7.19
C ILE A 4 19.55 3.66 5.90
N TYR A 5 20.46 4.63 6.04
CA TYR A 5 21.07 5.28 4.90
C TYR A 5 22.54 4.90 4.82
N ASP A 6 22.93 4.32 3.71
CA ASP A 6 24.31 3.99 3.36
C ASP A 6 24.78 4.98 2.28
N LEU A 7 25.51 5.99 2.72
CA LEU A 7 26.17 6.96 1.89
C LEU A 7 27.54 6.44 1.48
N ASP A 8 27.85 6.44 0.22
CA ASP A 8 29.15 6.01 -0.29
C ASP A 8 29.67 7.01 -1.34
N TYR A 9 30.64 7.78 -0.93
CA TYR A 9 31.41 8.73 -1.75
C TYR A 9 32.86 8.28 -1.81
N GLY A 10 33.11 6.98 -2.09
CA GLY A 10 34.45 6.39 -2.06
C GLY A 10 35.53 7.10 -2.88
N GLY A 11 35.14 7.92 -3.86
CA GLY A 11 36.05 8.79 -4.62
C GLY A 11 36.42 10.13 -3.95
N ILE A 12 35.83 10.45 -2.79
CA ILE A 12 36.01 11.71 -2.07
C ILE A 12 36.31 11.38 -0.60
N PRO A 13 37.60 11.31 -0.22
CA PRO A 13 38.01 10.88 1.14
C PRO A 13 37.37 11.70 2.26
N ALA A 14 37.18 13.01 2.06
CA ALA A 14 36.57 13.90 3.04
C ALA A 14 35.11 13.56 3.37
N ILE A 15 34.41 12.81 2.52
CA ILE A 15 33.05 12.31 2.79
C ILE A 15 33.09 10.83 3.16
N GLY A 16 33.79 10.03 2.35
CA GLY A 16 33.97 8.58 2.55
C GLY A 16 32.65 7.82 2.46
N ARG A 17 32.58 6.73 3.24
CA ARG A 17 31.36 5.94 3.42
C ARG A 17 30.82 6.15 4.83
N GLN A 18 29.55 6.51 4.92
CA GLN A 18 28.86 6.77 6.18
C GLN A 18 27.58 5.95 6.22
N LEU A 19 27.37 5.21 7.31
CA LEU A 19 26.14 4.45 7.55
C LEU A 19 25.39 5.09 8.72
N TYR A 20 24.16 5.51 8.48
CA TYR A 20 23.33 6.11 9.50
C TYR A 20 21.99 5.41 9.63
N ASN A 21 21.60 5.10 10.87
CA ASN A 21 20.32 4.47 11.20
C ASN A 21 19.46 5.44 11.99
N PHE A 22 18.33 5.86 11.41
CA PHE A 22 17.42 6.84 11.97
C PHE A 22 16.06 6.22 12.26
N ARG A 23 15.64 6.30 13.52
CA ARG A 23 14.28 5.94 13.93
C ARG A 23 13.44 7.20 14.04
N ALA A 24 12.49 7.38 13.11
CA ALA A 24 11.71 8.60 12.98
C ALA A 24 10.78 8.83 14.17
N SER A 25 11.03 9.91 14.90
CA SER A 25 10.14 10.56 15.85
C SER A 25 10.39 12.08 15.81
N PRO A 26 9.45 12.93 16.27
CA PRO A 26 9.68 14.38 16.33
C PRO A 26 10.92 14.74 17.16
N GLU A 27 11.11 14.09 18.29
CA GLU A 27 12.23 14.34 19.20
C GLU A 27 13.57 13.90 18.59
N ALA A 28 13.59 12.73 17.92
CA ALA A 28 14.78 12.25 17.21
C ALA A 28 15.11 13.16 16.02
N PHE A 29 14.11 13.63 15.29
CA PHE A 29 14.32 14.59 14.20
C PHE A 29 15.06 15.82 14.66
N VAL A 30 14.58 16.47 15.73
CA VAL A 30 15.19 17.70 16.26
C VAL A 30 16.60 17.42 16.77
N ARG A 31 16.78 16.35 17.54
CA ARG A 31 18.04 16.05 18.20
C ARG A 31 19.12 15.56 17.25
N GLU A 32 18.75 14.78 16.25
CA GLU A 32 19.71 13.96 15.51
C GLU A 32 19.98 14.43 14.09
N ILE A 33 18.99 15.02 13.40
CA ILE A 33 19.14 15.31 11.95
C ILE A 33 18.74 16.73 11.54
N SER A 34 17.96 17.47 12.31
CA SER A 34 17.44 18.79 11.90
C SER A 34 18.54 19.82 11.65
N SER A 35 19.70 19.67 12.30
CA SER A 35 20.83 20.59 12.13
C SER A 35 21.86 20.12 11.09
N ALA A 36 21.66 18.95 10.47
CA ALA A 36 22.55 18.47 9.42
C ALA A 36 22.37 19.30 8.14
N ARG A 37 23.44 19.89 7.65
CA ARG A 37 23.44 20.84 6.54
C ARG A 37 23.56 20.11 5.19
N THR A 38 23.02 20.75 4.16
CA THR A 38 23.34 20.41 2.76
C THR A 38 24.84 20.47 2.56
N PHE A 39 25.39 19.49 1.87
CA PHE A 39 26.82 19.45 1.57
C PHE A 39 27.08 19.42 0.07
N LEU A 40 28.21 20.01 -0.31
CA LEU A 40 28.72 20.02 -1.68
C LEU A 40 30.22 19.72 -1.64
N THR A 41 30.72 19.15 -2.70
CA THR A 41 32.15 19.12 -2.95
C THR A 41 32.64 20.52 -3.37
N GLU A 42 33.91 20.81 -3.18
CA GLU A 42 34.48 22.07 -3.61
C GLU A 42 34.26 22.36 -5.10
N ASN A 43 34.34 21.32 -5.95
CA ASN A 43 34.11 21.45 -7.38
C ASN A 43 32.65 21.79 -7.69
N GLU A 44 31.69 21.15 -7.04
CA GLU A 44 30.26 21.46 -7.19
C GLU A 44 29.96 22.88 -6.71
N ALA A 45 30.52 23.29 -5.59
CA ALA A 45 30.35 24.65 -5.08
C ALA A 45 30.86 25.71 -6.07
N LYS A 46 32.04 25.52 -6.63
CA LYS A 46 32.61 26.39 -7.66
C LYS A 46 31.73 26.45 -8.93
N GLU A 47 31.15 25.32 -9.32
CA GLU A 47 30.29 25.25 -10.48
C GLU A 47 28.95 25.99 -10.25
N PHE A 48 28.35 25.84 -9.08
CA PHE A 48 27.15 26.57 -8.70
C PHE A 48 27.37 28.07 -8.61
N GLN A 49 28.48 28.48 -8.01
CA GLN A 49 28.87 29.91 -7.99
C GLN A 49 28.99 30.51 -9.37
N LYS A 50 29.63 29.81 -10.34
CA LYS A 50 29.71 30.26 -11.73
C LYS A 50 28.33 30.44 -12.39
N ARG A 51 27.35 29.70 -11.99
CA ARG A 51 25.95 29.76 -12.46
C ARG A 51 25.09 30.77 -11.67
N GLY A 52 25.67 31.48 -10.69
CA GLY A 52 24.95 32.39 -9.81
C GLY A 52 23.97 31.69 -8.86
N ILE A 53 24.09 30.38 -8.70
CA ILE A 53 23.22 29.60 -7.81
C ILE A 53 23.79 29.68 -6.38
N GLY A 54 22.93 30.03 -5.41
CA GLY A 54 23.32 30.07 -4.00
C GLY A 54 24.23 31.23 -3.62
N SER A 55 24.26 32.33 -4.40
CA SER A 55 25.11 33.51 -4.14
C SER A 55 24.90 34.18 -2.79
N HIS A 56 23.75 33.93 -2.16
CA HIS A 56 23.39 34.40 -0.80
C HIS A 56 23.80 33.45 0.33
N LEU A 57 24.25 32.24 -0.03
CA LEU A 57 24.64 31.21 0.95
C LEU A 57 26.10 31.39 1.37
N THR A 58 26.35 31.13 2.63
CA THR A 58 27.67 31.18 3.25
C THR A 58 28.09 29.78 3.71
N HIS A 59 29.37 29.63 4.09
CA HIS A 59 29.86 28.38 4.70
C HIS A 59 29.12 27.98 6.00
N LYS A 60 28.34 28.89 6.61
CA LYS A 60 27.47 28.57 7.75
C LYS A 60 26.20 27.84 7.33
N ASP A 61 25.74 28.09 6.13
CA ASP A 61 24.46 27.56 5.60
C ASP A 61 24.66 26.23 4.88
N ILE A 62 25.80 26.07 4.20
CA ILE A 62 26.16 24.88 3.42
C ILE A 62 27.52 24.35 3.89
N LEU A 63 27.66 23.05 3.91
CA LEU A 63 28.92 22.37 4.17
C LEU A 63 29.65 22.15 2.86
N VAL A 64 30.77 22.83 2.63
CA VAL A 64 31.63 22.60 1.46
C VAL A 64 32.80 21.71 1.89
N LEU A 65 33.02 20.62 1.18
CA LEU A 65 34.03 19.62 1.46
C LEU A 65 35.13 19.64 0.39
N GLY A 66 36.35 19.94 0.82
CA GLY A 66 37.55 19.84 0.02
C GLY A 66 38.20 18.46 0.09
N ALA A 67 39.46 18.37 -0.33
CA ALA A 67 40.19 17.09 -0.31
C ALA A 67 40.45 16.57 1.12
N ASP A 68 40.76 17.49 2.04
CA ASP A 68 41.18 17.16 3.41
C ASP A 68 40.09 17.36 4.46
N GLY A 69 38.93 17.83 4.08
CA GLY A 69 37.82 18.07 5.02
C GLY A 69 36.97 19.30 4.69
N PRO A 70 36.20 19.80 5.66
CA PRO A 70 35.37 21.00 5.53
C PRO A 70 36.21 22.25 5.25
N ILE A 71 35.76 23.08 4.29
CA ILE A 71 36.38 24.37 3.96
C ILE A 71 35.68 25.46 4.75
N GLU A 72 36.48 26.23 5.51
CA GLU A 72 36.02 27.36 6.38
C GLU A 72 34.85 26.99 7.29
N ASN A 73 34.78 25.72 7.72
CA ASN A 73 33.70 25.21 8.56
C ASN A 73 34.17 23.98 9.37
N GLU A 74 33.26 23.51 10.26
CA GLU A 74 33.44 22.30 11.05
C GLU A 74 32.19 21.42 10.88
N LEU A 75 32.36 20.10 10.95
CA LEU A 75 31.26 19.16 10.98
C LEU A 75 30.48 19.28 12.28
N ARG A 76 29.17 19.30 12.22
CA ARG A 76 28.29 19.22 13.38
C ARG A 76 28.16 17.81 13.92
N PHE A 77 28.34 16.84 13.05
CA PHE A 77 28.37 15.40 13.33
C PHE A 77 29.42 14.74 12.44
N GLU A 78 30.09 13.73 12.91
CA GLU A 78 31.05 12.95 12.09
C GLU A 78 30.39 12.38 10.82
N ASP A 79 29.11 12.03 10.91
CA ASP A 79 28.28 11.49 9.84
C ASP A 79 27.26 12.50 9.30
N GLU A 80 27.58 13.80 9.33
CA GLU A 80 26.66 14.89 8.95
C GLU A 80 26.10 14.72 7.52
N CYS A 81 26.90 14.25 6.58
CA CYS A 81 26.45 14.03 5.20
C CYS A 81 25.37 12.96 5.11
N ALA A 82 25.53 11.84 5.84
CA ALA A 82 24.51 10.78 5.86
C ALA A 82 23.24 11.23 6.58
N ARG A 83 23.35 12.01 7.65
CA ARG A 83 22.20 12.61 8.35
C ARG A 83 21.43 13.55 7.45
N HIS A 84 22.12 14.41 6.72
CA HIS A 84 21.47 15.29 5.74
C HIS A 84 20.72 14.49 4.66
N LYS A 85 21.31 13.41 4.17
CA LYS A 85 20.62 12.54 3.19
C LYS A 85 19.36 11.86 3.76
N VAL A 86 19.31 11.64 5.06
CA VAL A 86 18.06 11.20 5.73
C VAL A 86 17.03 12.33 5.75
N VAL A 87 17.46 13.60 5.97
CA VAL A 87 16.54 14.76 5.86
C VAL A 87 15.96 14.88 4.47
N ASP A 88 16.82 14.82 3.42
CA ASP A 88 16.38 14.82 2.01
C ASP A 88 15.35 13.73 1.74
N LEU A 89 15.66 12.49 2.16
CA LEU A 89 14.78 11.34 1.95
C LEU A 89 13.43 11.48 2.67
N LEU A 90 13.44 12.00 3.90
CA LEU A 90 12.21 12.29 4.64
C LEU A 90 11.37 13.35 3.94
N GLY A 91 12.00 14.44 3.48
CA GLY A 91 11.32 15.50 2.72
C GLY A 91 10.67 14.96 1.46
N ASP A 92 11.41 14.17 0.68
CA ASP A 92 10.90 13.56 -0.55
C ASP A 92 9.73 12.58 -0.28
N ILE A 93 9.82 11.78 0.80
CA ILE A 93 8.74 10.85 1.19
C ILE A 93 7.47 11.60 1.63
N MET A 94 7.57 12.80 2.16
CA MET A 94 6.39 13.60 2.52
C MET A 94 5.48 13.89 1.32
N LEU A 95 6.01 13.87 0.11
CA LEU A 95 5.24 13.99 -1.14
C LEU A 95 4.20 12.85 -1.32
N LEU A 96 4.32 11.74 -0.58
CA LEU A 96 3.28 10.71 -0.54
C LEU A 96 1.95 11.23 0.02
N GLY A 97 1.95 12.28 0.84
CA GLY A 97 0.77 12.76 1.57
C GLY A 97 0.15 11.72 2.51
N ARG A 98 0.93 10.70 2.91
CA ARG A 98 0.47 9.55 3.71
C ARG A 98 1.55 9.10 4.69
N ARG A 99 1.11 8.49 5.80
CA ARG A 99 2.02 7.90 6.78
C ARG A 99 2.63 6.61 6.22
N LEU A 100 3.95 6.54 6.22
CA LEU A 100 4.70 5.33 5.88
C LEU A 100 5.13 4.60 7.17
N ARG A 101 4.90 3.30 7.23
CA ARG A 101 5.36 2.43 8.33
C ARG A 101 6.26 1.34 7.76
N GLY A 102 7.35 1.06 8.44
CA GLY A 102 8.27 0.00 8.06
C GLY A 102 9.72 0.40 8.18
N ARG A 103 10.58 -0.34 7.49
CA ARG A 103 12.00 -0.08 7.34
C ARG A 103 12.30 0.32 5.91
N LEU A 104 13.07 1.38 5.74
CA LEU A 104 13.57 1.86 4.47
C LEU A 104 15.09 1.77 4.48
N VAL A 105 15.66 1.11 3.49
CA VAL A 105 17.11 1.05 3.30
C VAL A 105 17.43 1.81 2.02
N ALA A 106 18.27 2.83 2.13
CA ALA A 106 18.69 3.69 1.04
C ALA A 106 20.20 3.55 0.85
N TYR A 107 20.61 3.17 -0.35
CA TYR A 107 22.02 3.12 -0.75
C TYR A 107 22.26 4.17 -1.82
N ARG A 108 23.12 5.14 -1.53
CA ARG A 108 23.52 6.22 -2.46
C ARG A 108 22.30 6.90 -3.14
N SER A 109 21.16 6.94 -2.48
CA SER A 109 19.97 7.53 -3.06
C SER A 109 20.06 9.07 -3.08
N GLY A 110 19.40 9.67 -4.06
CA GLY A 110 19.19 11.11 -4.16
C GLY A 110 17.76 11.40 -4.54
N HIS A 111 17.42 12.68 -4.72
CA HIS A 111 16.07 13.14 -5.02
C HIS A 111 15.41 12.37 -6.18
N SER A 112 16.13 12.11 -7.26
CA SER A 112 15.58 11.37 -8.42
C SER A 112 15.13 9.96 -8.05
N CYS A 113 15.92 9.23 -7.26
CA CYS A 113 15.59 7.89 -6.78
C CYS A 113 14.45 7.94 -5.76
N ASN A 114 14.49 8.89 -4.84
CA ASN A 114 13.46 9.10 -3.83
C ASN A 114 12.11 9.43 -4.48
N HIS A 115 12.08 10.32 -5.47
CA HIS A 115 10.87 10.65 -6.24
C HIS A 115 10.32 9.45 -7.01
N LEU A 116 11.20 8.61 -7.57
CA LEU A 116 10.78 7.36 -8.23
C LEU A 116 10.12 6.40 -7.23
N LEU A 117 10.69 6.26 -6.03
CA LEU A 117 10.09 5.48 -4.95
C LEU A 117 8.70 6.02 -4.60
N VAL A 118 8.55 7.33 -4.40
CA VAL A 118 7.27 7.99 -4.11
C VAL A 118 6.24 7.69 -5.20
N LYS A 119 6.64 7.87 -6.46
CA LYS A 119 5.77 7.57 -7.63
C LYS A 119 5.30 6.12 -7.63
N ASN A 120 6.19 5.17 -7.40
CA ASN A 120 5.86 3.74 -7.38
C ASN A 120 4.91 3.39 -6.21
N LEU A 121 5.12 3.98 -5.04
CA LEU A 121 4.25 3.80 -3.89
C LEU A 121 2.84 4.37 -4.15
N LEU A 122 2.75 5.57 -4.74
CA LEU A 122 1.46 6.17 -5.14
C LEU A 122 0.72 5.29 -6.16
N GLN A 123 1.42 4.80 -7.18
CA GLN A 123 0.83 3.87 -8.16
C GLN A 123 0.34 2.57 -7.50
N SER A 124 1.08 2.03 -6.54
CA SER A 124 0.67 0.83 -5.81
C SER A 124 -0.59 1.07 -4.98
N VAL A 125 -0.69 2.23 -4.33
CA VAL A 125 -1.89 2.64 -3.58
C VAL A 125 -3.09 2.80 -4.51
N GLU A 126 -2.92 3.45 -5.65
CA GLU A 126 -4.00 3.61 -6.64
C GLU A 126 -4.43 2.26 -7.24
N LYS A 127 -3.49 1.37 -7.52
CA LYS A 127 -3.79 0.00 -7.97
C LYS A 127 -4.57 -0.79 -6.92
N GLN A 128 -4.22 -0.65 -5.64
CA GLN A 128 -4.99 -1.26 -4.56
C GLN A 128 -6.39 -0.67 -4.41
N LYS A 129 -6.54 0.65 -4.56
CA LYS A 129 -7.87 1.29 -4.55
C LYS A 129 -8.73 0.81 -5.71
N ARG A 130 -8.17 0.74 -6.94
CA ARG A 130 -8.87 0.23 -8.12
C ARG A 130 -9.28 -1.22 -7.92
N ARG A 131 -8.39 -2.08 -7.38
CA ARG A 131 -8.75 -3.46 -7.05
C ARG A 131 -9.90 -3.52 -6.06
N ARG A 132 -9.86 -2.76 -4.96
CA ARG A 132 -10.98 -2.69 -4.00
C ARG A 132 -12.26 -2.16 -4.63
N GLN A 133 -12.18 -1.27 -5.60
CA GLN A 133 -13.32 -0.72 -6.31
C GLN A 133 -13.88 -1.73 -7.32
N THR A 134 -13.01 -2.47 -8.02
CA THR A 134 -13.40 -3.61 -8.89
C THR A 134 -13.97 -4.77 -8.07
N ASP A 135 -13.47 -4.98 -6.84
CA ASP A 135 -14.04 -5.97 -5.91
C ASP A 135 -15.45 -5.56 -5.41
N LEU A 136 -15.80 -4.27 -5.51
CA LEU A 136 -17.16 -3.76 -5.25
C LEU A 136 -18.04 -3.72 -6.50
N ASP A 137 -17.44 -3.67 -7.70
CA ASP A 137 -18.14 -3.74 -8.98
C ASP A 137 -18.55 -5.20 -9.23
N ALA A 138 -19.85 -5.45 -9.15
CA ALA A 138 -20.37 -6.79 -9.35
C ALA A 138 -20.08 -7.31 -10.76
N VAL A 139 -19.42 -8.45 -10.85
CA VAL A 139 -19.30 -9.23 -12.10
C VAL A 139 -20.70 -9.68 -12.56
N LEU A 140 -21.53 -10.13 -11.58
CA LEU A 140 -22.95 -10.38 -11.78
C LEU A 140 -23.73 -9.57 -10.72
N ASP A 141 -24.54 -8.65 -11.20
CA ASP A 141 -25.55 -7.96 -10.40
C ASP A 141 -26.79 -8.85 -10.20
N ILE A 142 -27.72 -8.43 -9.35
CA ILE A 142 -28.92 -9.19 -9.04
C ILE A 142 -29.76 -9.51 -10.29
N ARG A 143 -29.78 -8.62 -11.29
CA ARG A 143 -30.53 -8.83 -12.53
C ARG A 143 -29.95 -9.95 -13.36
N LYS A 144 -28.62 -10.05 -13.44
CA LYS A 144 -27.90 -11.13 -14.11
C LYS A 144 -28.06 -12.44 -13.36
N ILE A 145 -27.95 -12.41 -12.02
CA ILE A 145 -28.17 -13.58 -11.17
C ILE A 145 -29.57 -14.17 -11.37
N GLN A 146 -30.59 -13.34 -11.38
CA GLN A 146 -31.98 -13.77 -11.58
C GLN A 146 -32.28 -14.34 -12.98
N LYS A 147 -31.45 -14.08 -13.98
CA LYS A 147 -31.55 -14.70 -15.30
C LYS A 147 -30.99 -16.12 -15.30
N VAL A 148 -30.08 -16.43 -14.41
CA VAL A 148 -29.40 -17.73 -14.31
C VAL A 148 -30.06 -18.62 -13.27
N LEU A 149 -30.29 -18.08 -12.07
CA LEU A 149 -30.89 -18.81 -10.93
C LEU A 149 -32.41 -18.65 -10.97
N PRO A 150 -33.19 -19.75 -10.86
CA PRO A 150 -34.63 -19.70 -10.74
C PRO A 150 -35.13 -19.19 -9.39
N HIS A 151 -34.26 -19.19 -8.37
CA HIS A 151 -34.57 -18.75 -7.01
C HIS A 151 -35.14 -17.34 -6.97
N ARG A 152 -36.08 -17.10 -6.06
CA ARG A 152 -36.68 -15.78 -5.78
C ARG A 152 -36.82 -15.65 -4.24
N TYR A 153 -37.26 -14.49 -3.80
CA TYR A 153 -37.58 -14.26 -2.39
C TYR A 153 -38.49 -15.36 -1.84
N PRO A 154 -38.24 -15.92 -0.66
CA PRO A 154 -37.18 -15.58 0.29
C PRO A 154 -35.89 -16.42 0.11
N LEU A 155 -35.79 -17.26 -0.92
CA LEU A 155 -34.70 -18.23 -1.11
C LEU A 155 -33.62 -17.81 -2.09
N LEU A 156 -33.66 -16.62 -2.64
CA LEU A 156 -32.52 -16.07 -3.40
C LEU A 156 -31.52 -15.46 -2.42
N LEU A 157 -30.41 -16.19 -2.20
CA LEU A 157 -29.44 -15.87 -1.13
C LEU A 157 -28.13 -15.28 -1.64
N VAL A 158 -28.04 -14.93 -2.92
CA VAL A 158 -26.87 -14.26 -3.51
C VAL A 158 -27.27 -12.89 -4.02
N ASP A 159 -26.71 -11.83 -3.44
CA ASP A 159 -27.02 -10.46 -3.83
C ASP A 159 -26.19 -9.98 -5.04
N ARG A 160 -24.93 -10.42 -5.09
CA ARG A 160 -24.01 -10.12 -6.19
C ARG A 160 -22.84 -11.09 -6.23
N VAL A 161 -22.20 -11.21 -7.39
CA VAL A 161 -20.93 -11.93 -7.57
C VAL A 161 -19.85 -10.89 -7.88
N VAL A 162 -18.77 -10.93 -7.12
CA VAL A 162 -17.67 -9.94 -7.21
C VAL A 162 -16.42 -10.48 -7.89
N GLU A 163 -16.30 -11.81 -7.96
CA GLU A 163 -15.15 -12.46 -8.60
C GLU A 163 -15.60 -13.77 -9.27
N ILE A 164 -15.10 -14.03 -10.47
CA ILE A 164 -15.21 -15.33 -11.15
C ILE A 164 -13.86 -15.62 -11.80
N ASP A 165 -13.26 -16.76 -11.46
CA ASP A 165 -12.04 -17.27 -12.07
C ASP A 165 -12.35 -18.57 -12.81
N GLY A 166 -12.69 -18.44 -14.09
CA GLY A 166 -13.10 -19.55 -14.94
C GLY A 166 -14.24 -20.34 -14.30
N ASP A 167 -14.06 -21.65 -14.18
CA ASP A 167 -15.00 -22.60 -13.60
C ASP A 167 -14.53 -23.15 -12.24
N ARG A 168 -13.44 -22.58 -11.70
CA ARG A 168 -12.78 -23.09 -10.50
C ARG A 168 -13.15 -22.34 -9.23
N ARG A 169 -13.43 -21.04 -9.36
CA ARG A 169 -13.65 -20.19 -8.20
C ARG A 169 -14.65 -19.06 -8.52
N ALA A 170 -15.56 -18.83 -7.60
CA ALA A 170 -16.38 -17.61 -7.58
C ALA A 170 -16.51 -17.07 -6.16
N VAL A 171 -16.65 -15.76 -6.05
CA VAL A 171 -16.89 -15.07 -4.78
C VAL A 171 -18.18 -14.28 -4.90
N GLY A 172 -19.15 -14.62 -4.06
CA GLY A 172 -20.42 -13.92 -3.95
C GLY A 172 -20.59 -13.22 -2.62
N ILE A 173 -21.54 -12.31 -2.57
CA ILE A 173 -21.93 -11.57 -1.38
C ILE A 173 -23.41 -11.81 -1.12
N LYS A 174 -23.74 -12.16 0.14
CA LYS A 174 -25.07 -12.10 0.71
C LYS A 174 -25.08 -11.03 1.82
N ASN A 175 -25.93 -10.03 1.66
CA ASN A 175 -26.16 -9.04 2.72
C ASN A 175 -27.17 -9.62 3.72
N VAL A 176 -26.70 -9.91 4.91
CA VAL A 176 -27.55 -10.43 5.99
C VAL A 176 -28.02 -9.25 6.84
N THR A 177 -29.24 -8.80 6.62
CA THR A 177 -29.85 -7.68 7.34
C THR A 177 -30.91 -8.17 8.33
N MET A 178 -31.29 -7.33 9.31
CA MET A 178 -32.36 -7.66 10.27
C MET A 178 -33.73 -7.90 9.62
N ASN A 179 -33.91 -7.51 8.35
CA ASN A 179 -35.14 -7.73 7.60
C ASN A 179 -35.23 -9.13 6.97
N GLU A 180 -34.22 -9.97 7.16
CA GLU A 180 -34.27 -11.34 6.66
C GLU A 180 -35.36 -12.15 7.39
N PRO A 181 -36.25 -12.86 6.65
CA PRO A 181 -37.41 -13.51 7.23
C PRO A 181 -37.06 -14.62 8.20
N PHE A 182 -35.91 -15.25 8.08
CA PHE A 182 -35.46 -16.32 8.96
C PHE A 182 -35.16 -15.83 10.41
N PHE A 183 -34.89 -14.54 10.61
CA PHE A 183 -34.67 -14.01 11.96
C PHE A 183 -35.93 -13.93 12.84
N GLN A 184 -37.11 -14.06 12.25
CA GLN A 184 -38.34 -14.17 13.02
C GLN A 184 -38.37 -15.45 13.88
N GLY A 185 -37.67 -16.50 13.44
CA GLY A 185 -37.66 -17.80 14.13
C GLY A 185 -36.29 -18.28 14.55
N HIS A 186 -35.19 -17.75 13.98
CA HIS A 186 -33.85 -18.29 14.20
C HIS A 186 -32.86 -17.23 14.70
N PHE A 187 -32.89 -16.74 15.94
CA PHE A 187 -33.82 -17.01 17.04
C PHE A 187 -34.39 -15.69 17.55
N PRO A 188 -35.59 -15.65 18.12
CA PRO A 188 -36.11 -14.45 18.77
C PRO A 188 -35.13 -13.92 19.82
N GLY A 189 -34.70 -12.66 19.66
CA GLY A 189 -33.73 -12.01 20.55
C GLY A 189 -32.24 -12.27 20.24
N ILE A 190 -31.89 -13.30 19.47
CA ILE A 190 -30.52 -13.61 19.04
C ILE A 190 -30.52 -13.95 17.55
N PRO A 191 -30.44 -12.97 16.66
CA PRO A 191 -30.51 -13.19 15.21
C PRO A 191 -29.23 -13.84 14.71
N ILE A 192 -29.30 -15.10 14.35
CA ILE A 192 -28.22 -15.88 13.74
C ILE A 192 -28.71 -16.43 12.40
N MET A 193 -27.95 -16.24 11.34
CA MET A 193 -28.29 -16.85 10.05
C MET A 193 -28.21 -18.39 10.16
N PRO A 194 -29.26 -19.14 9.78
CA PRO A 194 -29.20 -20.58 9.79
C PRO A 194 -28.04 -21.13 8.93
N GLY A 195 -27.27 -22.07 9.50
CA GLY A 195 -26.13 -22.66 8.79
C GLY A 195 -26.54 -23.36 7.50
N VAL A 196 -27.74 -23.94 7.45
CA VAL A 196 -28.30 -24.57 6.23
C VAL A 196 -28.52 -23.54 5.11
N LEU A 197 -28.86 -22.29 5.43
CA LEU A 197 -29.02 -21.23 4.44
C LEU A 197 -27.67 -20.68 3.95
N ILE A 198 -26.63 -20.77 4.76
CA ILE A 198 -25.26 -20.48 4.30
C ILE A 198 -24.86 -21.49 3.24
N VAL A 199 -25.12 -22.76 3.48
CA VAL A 199 -24.83 -23.81 2.49
C VAL A 199 -25.69 -23.66 1.23
N GLU A 200 -26.95 -23.30 1.36
CA GLU A 200 -27.80 -22.99 0.21
C GLU A 200 -27.24 -21.83 -0.62
N ALA A 201 -26.78 -20.74 0.03
CA ALA A 201 -26.11 -19.64 -0.68
C ALA A 201 -24.85 -20.10 -1.43
N MET A 202 -24.08 -21.01 -0.85
CA MET A 202 -22.90 -21.61 -1.50
C MET A 202 -23.31 -22.51 -2.68
N ALA A 203 -24.41 -23.27 -2.57
CA ALA A 203 -24.97 -24.07 -3.67
C ALA A 203 -25.42 -23.18 -4.82
N GLN A 204 -26.10 -22.07 -4.54
CA GLN A 204 -26.46 -21.08 -5.54
C GLN A 204 -25.24 -20.46 -6.23
N MET A 205 -24.19 -20.15 -5.48
CA MET A 205 -22.92 -19.69 -6.06
C MET A 205 -22.29 -20.73 -6.99
N SER A 206 -22.34 -22.01 -6.60
CA SER A 206 -21.88 -23.09 -7.46
C SER A 206 -22.72 -23.20 -8.74
N GLY A 207 -24.02 -23.03 -8.65
CA GLY A 207 -24.93 -22.96 -9.81
C GLY A 207 -24.57 -21.81 -10.75
N LEU A 208 -24.26 -20.62 -10.22
CA LEU A 208 -23.81 -19.48 -11.03
C LEU A 208 -22.44 -19.74 -11.70
N LEU A 209 -21.54 -20.44 -11.04
CA LEU A 209 -20.25 -20.83 -11.58
C LEU A 209 -20.39 -21.84 -12.72
N PHE A 210 -21.21 -22.88 -12.54
CA PHE A 210 -21.48 -23.88 -13.56
C PHE A 210 -22.26 -23.36 -14.77
N ALA A 211 -23.19 -22.44 -14.56
CA ALA A 211 -23.97 -21.84 -15.64
C ALA A 211 -23.11 -21.09 -16.69
N GLN A 212 -21.88 -20.76 -16.36
CA GLN A 212 -20.91 -20.22 -17.32
C GLN A 212 -20.43 -21.25 -18.35
N ARG A 213 -20.43 -22.53 -17.98
CA ARG A 213 -20.07 -23.65 -18.89
C ARG A 213 -21.25 -24.16 -19.71
N LEU A 214 -22.43 -24.11 -19.13
CA LEU A 214 -23.63 -24.65 -19.74
C LEU A 214 -24.36 -23.50 -20.44
N GLU A 215 -24.13 -23.31 -21.73
CA GLU A 215 -24.90 -22.40 -22.54
C GLU A 215 -26.40 -22.63 -22.26
N HIS A 216 -26.95 -21.83 -21.35
CA HIS A 216 -28.38 -21.66 -21.03
C HIS A 216 -29.28 -22.88 -21.30
N THR A 217 -28.95 -24.03 -20.75
CA THR A 217 -29.70 -25.29 -21.03
C THR A 217 -31.05 -25.37 -20.34
N GLY A 218 -31.45 -24.37 -19.55
CA GLY A 218 -32.70 -24.40 -18.79
C GLY A 218 -32.76 -25.55 -17.74
N GLN A 219 -31.64 -26.23 -17.51
CA GLN A 219 -31.57 -27.32 -16.54
C GLN A 219 -31.45 -26.78 -15.12
N LEU A 220 -32.17 -27.38 -14.20
CA LEU A 220 -32.13 -27.05 -12.79
C LEU A 220 -31.05 -27.87 -12.10
N ALA A 221 -30.11 -27.21 -11.44
CA ALA A 221 -29.17 -27.88 -10.56
C ALA A 221 -29.83 -28.10 -9.20
N VAL A 222 -29.87 -29.35 -8.73
CA VAL A 222 -30.42 -29.71 -7.41
C VAL A 222 -29.29 -30.24 -6.53
N LEU A 223 -29.15 -29.69 -5.32
CA LEU A 223 -28.23 -30.20 -4.33
C LEU A 223 -28.76 -31.51 -3.72
N LEU A 224 -28.06 -32.62 -3.95
CA LEU A 224 -28.52 -33.96 -3.53
C LEU A 224 -27.92 -34.42 -2.21
N SER A 225 -26.67 -34.07 -1.94
CA SER A 225 -26.00 -34.48 -0.71
C SER A 225 -24.89 -33.53 -0.33
N MET A 226 -24.56 -33.52 0.96
CA MET A 226 -23.45 -32.79 1.53
C MET A 226 -22.80 -33.65 2.61
N ASP A 227 -21.49 -33.77 2.57
CA ASP A 227 -20.71 -34.47 3.57
C ASP A 227 -19.80 -33.53 4.34
N LYS A 228 -19.64 -33.80 5.65
CA LYS A 228 -18.67 -33.12 6.52
C LYS A 228 -18.80 -31.59 6.59
N VAL A 229 -20.00 -31.06 6.51
CA VAL A 229 -20.24 -29.61 6.70
C VAL A 229 -20.18 -29.27 8.18
N LYS A 230 -19.36 -28.28 8.52
CA LYS A 230 -19.27 -27.70 9.85
C LYS A 230 -19.49 -26.19 9.75
N THR A 231 -20.54 -25.71 10.38
CA THR A 231 -20.80 -24.27 10.58
C THR A 231 -20.32 -23.88 11.97
N VAL A 232 -19.69 -22.72 12.07
CA VAL A 232 -19.16 -22.18 13.35
C VAL A 232 -19.94 -20.94 13.70
#